data_b06da3c5e84ef8731f467d60369b7c78
#
_entry.id   b06da3c5e84ef8731f467d60369b7c78
#
_cell.length_a   1.000
_cell.length_b   1.000
_cell.length_c   1.000
_cell.angle_alpha   90.00
_cell.angle_beta   90.00
_cell.angle_gamma   90.00
#
_symmetry.space_group_name_H-M   'P 1'
#
loop_
_entity.id
_entity.type
_entity.pdbx_description
1 polymer ?
#
loop_
_entity_poly.entity_id
_entity_poly.type
_entity_poly.pdbx_seq_one_letter_code
_entity_poly.pdbx_strand_id
1 'polypeptide(L)'
;MTLTDLAVPGLVVSVSVEGTTTVVALRGEGDLATLPVLVNVLARVIAEDEGAVVVDLAEADFFDTASVRVVGRAGQYLGTRGRLLTIRSASRQAVMVLAAFGLAYLLEASATPWSEFPDRVAASAHQQIEAS
;
A
#
# COMPACT_ATOMS: atom_id res chain seq x y z
N MET A 1 -0.26 -13.86 -12.97
CA MET A 1 -0.56 -15.19 -12.43
C MET A 1 -0.58 -15.14 -10.92
N THR A 2 -1.60 -15.72 -10.32
CA THR A 2 -1.70 -15.73 -8.86
C THR A 2 -0.81 -16.83 -8.29
N LEU A 3 0.10 -16.45 -7.39
CA LEU A 3 1.05 -17.39 -6.79
C LEU A 3 0.54 -17.97 -5.48
N THR A 4 -0.16 -17.15 -4.69
CA THR A 4 -0.58 -17.54 -3.35
C THR A 4 -1.82 -16.77 -2.96
N ASP A 5 -2.79 -17.49 -2.40
CA ASP A 5 -3.94 -16.88 -1.75
C ASP A 5 -3.93 -17.32 -0.30
N LEU A 6 -3.91 -16.36 0.62
CA LEU A 6 -4.02 -16.62 2.05
C LEU A 6 -5.30 -15.98 2.56
N ALA A 7 -6.06 -16.76 3.30
CA ALA A 7 -7.35 -16.27 3.81
C ALA A 7 -7.46 -16.57 5.30
N VAL A 8 -7.94 -15.57 6.02
CA VAL A 8 -8.42 -15.70 7.39
C VAL A 8 -9.80 -15.07 7.44
N PRO A 9 -10.57 -15.28 8.50
CA PRO A 9 -11.86 -14.58 8.60
C PRO A 9 -11.64 -13.07 8.46
N GLY A 10 -12.29 -12.49 7.46
CA GLY A 10 -12.25 -11.05 7.21
C GLY A 10 -11.24 -10.57 6.20
N LEU A 11 -10.23 -11.34 5.84
CA LEU A 11 -9.22 -10.88 4.89
C LEU A 11 -8.73 -12.00 3.99
N VAL A 12 -8.69 -11.73 2.69
CA VAL A 12 -8.04 -12.58 1.70
C VAL A 12 -6.89 -11.79 1.08
N VAL A 13 -5.71 -12.39 1.04
CA VAL A 13 -4.53 -11.80 0.44
C VAL A 13 -4.12 -12.66 -0.74
N SER A 14 -4.06 -12.06 -1.91
CA SER A 14 -3.64 -12.74 -3.15
C SER A 14 -2.34 -12.14 -3.63
N VAL A 15 -1.37 -13.00 -3.92
CA VAL A 15 -0.07 -12.56 -4.44
C VAL A 15 0.05 -13.03 -5.88
N SER A 16 0.32 -12.11 -6.78
CA SER A 16 0.50 -12.41 -8.20
C SER A 16 1.68 -11.64 -8.75
N VAL A 17 2.10 -11.99 -9.97
CA VAL A 17 3.23 -11.32 -10.63
C VAL A 17 2.73 -10.71 -11.93
N GLU A 18 3.03 -9.43 -12.12
CA GLU A 18 2.78 -8.70 -13.37
C GLU A 18 4.13 -8.20 -13.88
N GLY A 19 4.67 -8.89 -14.89
CA GLY A 19 6.01 -8.59 -15.36
C GLY A 19 7.05 -8.92 -14.30
N THR A 20 7.79 -7.91 -13.84
CA THR A 20 8.75 -8.03 -12.76
C THR A 20 8.21 -7.49 -11.43
N THR A 21 6.95 -7.12 -11.40
CA THR A 21 6.32 -6.53 -10.23
C THR A 21 5.47 -7.56 -9.51
N THR A 22 5.62 -7.66 -8.20
CA THR A 22 4.77 -8.50 -7.37
C THR A 22 3.58 -7.66 -6.89
N VAL A 23 2.38 -8.16 -7.13
CA VAL A 23 1.15 -7.49 -6.71
C VAL A 23 0.55 -8.24 -5.54
N VAL A 24 0.36 -7.52 -4.43
CA VAL A 24 -0.29 -8.04 -3.22
C VAL A 24 -1.67 -7.39 -3.15
N ALA A 25 -2.69 -8.14 -3.49
CA ALA A 25 -4.07 -7.66 -3.50
C ALA A 25 -4.78 -8.07 -2.21
N LEU A 26 -5.40 -7.11 -1.55
CA LEU A 26 -6.08 -7.32 -0.27
C LEU A 26 -7.59 -7.16 -0.47
N ARG A 27 -8.35 -8.14 -0.03
CA ARG A 27 -9.81 -8.10 -0.12
C ARG A 27 -10.41 -8.33 1.25
N GLY A 28 -11.26 -7.42 1.67
CA GLY A 28 -11.93 -7.47 2.97
C GLY A 28 -11.42 -6.41 3.92
N GLU A 29 -11.14 -6.80 5.14
CA GLU A 29 -10.85 -5.85 6.21
C GLU A 29 -9.44 -6.02 6.77
N GLY A 30 -8.73 -4.90 6.88
CA GLY A 30 -7.46 -4.83 7.61
C GLY A 30 -7.70 -4.28 9.00
N ASP A 31 -7.64 -5.13 10.00
CA ASP A 31 -7.86 -4.78 11.40
C ASP A 31 -6.86 -5.53 12.28
N LEU A 32 -7.02 -5.40 13.59
CA LEU A 32 -6.12 -6.02 14.54
C LEU A 32 -6.11 -7.55 14.41
N ALA A 33 -7.25 -8.16 14.10
CA ALA A 33 -7.36 -9.60 13.96
C ALA A 33 -6.66 -10.12 12.70
N THR A 34 -6.64 -9.34 11.64
CA THR A 34 -6.04 -9.75 10.35
C THR A 34 -4.60 -9.25 10.20
N LEU A 35 -4.13 -8.39 11.09
CA LEU A 35 -2.81 -7.79 11.01
C LEU A 35 -1.67 -8.82 10.89
N PRO A 36 -1.66 -9.93 11.66
CA PRO A 36 -0.60 -10.91 11.54
C PRO A 36 -0.46 -11.51 10.14
N VAL A 37 -1.57 -11.73 9.45
CA VAL A 37 -1.54 -12.24 8.07
C VAL A 37 -0.92 -11.22 7.13
N LEU A 38 -1.31 -9.97 7.26
CA LEU A 38 -0.75 -8.90 6.45
C LEU A 38 0.77 -8.79 6.65
N VAL A 39 1.21 -8.77 7.89
CA VAL A 39 2.63 -8.70 8.21
C VAL A 39 3.39 -9.88 7.61
N ASN A 40 2.83 -11.08 7.77
CA ASN A 40 3.46 -12.29 7.27
C ASN A 40 3.63 -12.30 5.77
N VAL A 41 2.58 -11.93 5.04
CA VAL A 41 2.62 -11.91 3.57
C VAL A 41 3.62 -10.87 3.09
N LEU A 42 3.59 -9.67 3.66
CA LEU A 42 4.54 -8.62 3.25
C LEU A 42 5.98 -9.02 3.54
N ALA A 43 6.22 -9.63 4.70
CA ALA A 43 7.57 -10.08 5.04
C ALA A 43 8.08 -11.13 4.05
N ARG A 44 7.22 -12.04 3.64
CA ARG A 44 7.60 -13.08 2.66
C ARG A 44 7.86 -12.50 1.28
N VAL A 45 7.01 -11.60 0.84
CA VAL A 45 7.19 -10.93 -0.46
C VAL A 45 8.51 -10.14 -0.47
N ILE A 46 8.79 -9.43 0.60
CA ILE A 46 10.03 -8.67 0.73
C ILE A 46 11.25 -9.60 0.70
N ALA A 47 11.17 -10.73 1.39
CA ALA A 47 12.30 -11.66 1.51
C ALA A 47 12.53 -12.46 0.22
N GLU A 48 11.48 -12.83 -0.48
CA GLU A 48 11.57 -13.75 -1.61
C GLU A 48 11.73 -13.07 -2.96
N ASP A 49 11.23 -11.84 -3.11
CA ASP A 49 11.25 -11.12 -4.37
C ASP A 49 12.29 -10.00 -4.35
N GLU A 50 12.73 -9.59 -5.54
CA GLU A 50 13.72 -8.53 -5.67
C GLU A 50 13.20 -7.29 -6.40
N GLY A 51 12.06 -7.41 -7.05
CA GLY A 51 11.49 -6.35 -7.87
C GLY A 51 10.61 -5.39 -7.09
N ALA A 52 9.87 -4.60 -7.84
CA ALA A 52 8.89 -3.69 -7.27
C ALA A 52 7.70 -4.45 -6.69
N VAL A 53 7.04 -3.84 -5.74
CA VAL A 53 5.85 -4.40 -5.08
C VAL A 53 4.71 -3.40 -5.21
N VAL A 54 3.53 -3.88 -5.56
CA VAL A 54 2.30 -3.10 -5.55
C VAL A 54 1.37 -3.71 -4.51
N VAL A 55 0.87 -2.90 -3.61
CA VAL A 55 -0.19 -3.30 -2.69
C VAL A 55 -1.49 -2.73 -3.24
N ASP A 56 -2.40 -3.60 -3.65
CA ASP A 56 -3.65 -3.21 -4.29
C ASP A 56 -4.79 -3.27 -3.27
N LEU A 57 -5.38 -2.12 -3.01
CA LEU A 57 -6.45 -1.96 -2.03
C LEU A 57 -7.83 -1.79 -2.68
N ALA A 58 -7.96 -2.10 -3.96
CA ALA A 58 -9.22 -1.89 -4.68
C ALA A 58 -10.41 -2.60 -4.03
N GLU A 59 -10.19 -3.77 -3.45
CA GLU A 59 -11.24 -4.56 -2.81
C GLU A 59 -11.14 -4.58 -1.29
N ALA A 60 -10.32 -3.72 -0.73
CA ALA A 60 -10.24 -3.56 0.72
C ALA A 60 -11.40 -2.68 1.19
N ASP A 61 -12.32 -3.27 1.95
CA ASP A 61 -13.51 -2.57 2.44
C ASP A 61 -13.16 -1.60 3.57
N PHE A 62 -12.22 -2.00 4.40
CA PHE A 62 -11.78 -1.20 5.54
C PHE A 62 -10.33 -1.56 5.87
N PHE A 63 -9.53 -0.53 6.11
CA PHE A 63 -8.16 -0.71 6.58
C PHE A 63 -7.93 0.23 7.75
N ASP A 64 -7.62 -0.31 8.92
CA ASP A 64 -7.37 0.52 10.08
C ASP A 64 -5.98 1.18 10.01
N THR A 65 -5.74 2.09 10.92
CA THR A 65 -4.49 2.84 10.96
C THR A 65 -3.28 1.94 11.10
N ALA A 66 -3.39 0.90 11.93
CA ALA A 66 -2.26 -0.03 12.14
C ALA A 66 -1.92 -0.78 10.85
N SER A 67 -2.93 -1.23 10.11
CA SER A 67 -2.72 -1.93 8.85
C SER A 67 -2.11 -1.03 7.79
N VAL A 68 -2.57 0.21 7.69
CA VAL A 68 -1.98 1.20 6.77
C VAL A 68 -0.52 1.45 7.13
N ARG A 69 -0.22 1.57 8.42
CA ARG A 69 1.16 1.80 8.87
C ARG A 69 2.07 0.64 8.56
N VAL A 70 1.59 -0.60 8.65
CA VAL A 70 2.38 -1.78 8.28
C VAL A 70 2.78 -1.71 6.82
N VAL A 71 1.84 -1.40 5.94
CA VAL A 71 2.14 -1.23 4.52
C VAL A 71 3.13 -0.09 4.30
N GLY A 72 2.94 1.01 5.00
CA GLY A 72 3.84 2.16 4.92
C GLY A 72 5.27 1.81 5.33
N ARG A 73 5.41 1.05 6.41
CA ARG A 73 6.74 0.62 6.89
C ARG A 73 7.40 -0.33 5.90
N ALA A 74 6.63 -1.21 5.28
CA ALA A 74 7.16 -2.06 4.22
C ALA A 74 7.71 -1.23 3.07
N GLY A 75 6.98 -0.19 2.68
CA GLY A 75 7.43 0.72 1.64
C GLY A 75 8.72 1.45 1.99
N GLN A 76 8.81 1.94 3.23
CA GLN A 76 10.03 2.59 3.70
C GLN A 76 11.21 1.63 3.69
N TYR A 77 11.01 0.41 4.17
CA TYR A 77 12.06 -0.60 4.20
C TYR A 77 12.55 -0.92 2.79
N LEU A 78 11.63 -1.15 1.85
CA LEU A 78 12.00 -1.42 0.46
C LEU A 78 12.74 -0.26 -0.16
N GLY A 79 12.34 0.96 0.17
CA GLY A 79 13.02 2.16 -0.30
C GLY A 79 14.49 2.21 0.12
N THR A 80 14.81 1.74 1.33
CA THR A 80 16.21 1.68 1.78
C THR A 80 17.03 0.65 1.00
N ARG A 81 16.34 -0.25 0.31
CA ARG A 81 16.97 -1.29 -0.52
C ARG A 81 16.93 -0.96 -2.00
N GLY A 82 16.56 0.26 -2.35
CA GLY A 82 16.45 0.65 -3.76
C GLY A 82 15.26 0.00 -4.47
N ARG A 83 14.30 -0.51 -3.74
CA ARG A 83 13.10 -1.15 -4.29
C ARG A 83 11.89 -0.24 -4.08
N LEU A 84 10.97 -0.31 -5.01
CA LEU A 84 9.78 0.55 -4.98
C LEU A 84 8.57 -0.24 -4.51
N LEU A 85 7.86 0.29 -3.51
CA LEU A 85 6.52 -0.18 -3.18
C LEU A 85 5.55 0.95 -3.48
N THR A 86 4.48 0.63 -4.20
CA THR A 86 3.40 1.58 -4.44
C THR A 86 2.09 1.00 -3.94
N ILE A 87 1.18 1.90 -3.54
CA ILE A 87 -0.15 1.53 -3.06
C ILE A 87 -1.15 1.95 -4.13
N ARG A 88 -1.87 0.98 -4.66
CA ARG A 88 -2.84 1.16 -5.73
C ARG A 88 -4.24 1.19 -5.16
N SER A 89 -5.07 2.09 -5.65
CA SER A 89 -6.51 2.15 -5.33
C SER A 89 -6.79 2.34 -3.85
N ALA A 90 -5.98 3.17 -3.18
CA ALA A 90 -6.20 3.48 -1.78
C ALA A 90 -7.52 4.24 -1.57
N SER A 91 -8.23 3.90 -0.52
CA SER A 91 -9.42 4.65 -0.12
C SER A 91 -9.04 6.04 0.37
N ARG A 92 -10.02 6.93 0.44
CA ARG A 92 -9.78 8.26 0.99
C ARG A 92 -9.20 8.18 2.40
N GLN A 93 -9.73 7.29 3.23
CA GLN A 93 -9.23 7.11 4.58
C GLN A 93 -7.77 6.66 4.58
N ALA A 94 -7.42 5.69 3.75
CA ALA A 94 -6.04 5.21 3.66
C ALA A 94 -5.10 6.33 3.21
N VAL A 95 -5.54 7.13 2.24
CA VAL A 95 -4.76 8.29 1.78
C VAL A 95 -4.51 9.26 2.91
N MET A 96 -5.54 9.55 3.72
CA MET A 96 -5.40 10.47 4.84
C MET A 96 -4.43 9.95 5.90
N VAL A 97 -4.50 8.66 6.20
CA VAL A 97 -3.59 8.05 7.18
C VAL A 97 -2.15 8.11 6.66
N LEU A 98 -1.94 7.74 5.40
CA LEU A 98 -0.61 7.79 4.80
C LEU A 98 -0.05 9.21 4.81
N ALA A 99 -0.86 10.18 4.45
CA ALA A 99 -0.44 11.58 4.46
C ALA A 99 -0.06 12.03 5.87
N ALA A 100 -0.83 11.63 6.87
CA ALA A 100 -0.56 12.01 8.26
C ALA A 100 0.78 11.46 8.76
N PHE A 101 1.24 10.34 8.22
CA PHE A 101 2.52 9.75 8.59
C PHE A 101 3.64 10.06 7.61
N GLY A 102 3.40 10.98 6.66
CA GLY A 102 4.42 11.34 5.68
C GLY A 102 4.68 10.27 4.64
N LEU A 103 3.71 9.40 4.39
CA LEU A 103 3.86 8.24 3.51
C LEU A 103 3.04 8.36 2.23
N ALA A 104 2.52 9.54 1.92
CA ALA A 104 1.72 9.74 0.71
C ALA A 104 2.51 9.47 -0.56
N TYR A 105 3.83 9.56 -0.52
CA TYR A 105 4.68 9.28 -1.66
C TYR A 105 4.59 7.83 -2.15
N LEU A 106 4.05 6.93 -1.33
CA LEU A 106 3.86 5.53 -1.72
C LEU A 106 2.64 5.34 -2.61
N LEU A 107 1.76 6.33 -2.69
CA LEU A 107 0.54 6.22 -3.48
C LEU A 107 0.86 6.24 -4.97
N GLU A 108 0.20 5.35 -5.71
CA GLU A 108 0.29 5.36 -7.16
C GLU A 108 -0.37 6.64 -7.69
N ALA A 109 0.35 7.39 -8.53
CA ALA A 109 -0.10 8.71 -8.97
C ALA A 109 -1.46 8.67 -9.67
N SER A 110 -1.68 7.64 -10.49
CA SER A 110 -2.94 7.51 -11.24
C SER A 110 -4.12 7.11 -10.36
N ALA A 111 -3.86 6.62 -9.16
CA ALA A 111 -4.88 6.12 -8.25
C ALA A 111 -5.16 7.06 -7.09
N THR A 112 -4.43 8.17 -6.97
CA THR A 112 -4.59 9.07 -5.83
C THR A 112 -5.79 9.99 -6.02
N PRO A 113 -6.51 10.30 -4.94
CA PRO A 113 -7.56 11.33 -5.01
C PRO A 113 -7.05 12.71 -5.39
N TRP A 114 -5.74 12.94 -5.32
CA TRP A 114 -5.15 14.21 -5.72
C TRP A 114 -5.48 14.56 -7.16
N SER A 115 -5.59 13.58 -8.04
CA SER A 115 -5.92 13.81 -9.44
C SER A 115 -7.33 14.33 -9.63
N GLU A 116 -8.23 14.15 -8.67
CA GLU A 116 -9.59 14.66 -8.68
C GLU A 116 -9.68 16.11 -8.22
N PHE A 117 -8.64 16.63 -7.59
CA PHE A 117 -8.57 17.99 -7.08
C PHE A 117 -7.41 18.68 -7.78
N PRO A 118 -7.59 19.15 -8.99
CA PRO A 118 -6.47 19.42 -9.86
C PRO A 118 -5.54 20.44 -9.27
N ASP A 119 -5.58 21.56 -9.16
CA ASP A 119 -4.44 22.44 -8.96
C ASP A 119 -4.13 22.73 -7.49
N ARG A 120 -5.14 22.97 -6.70
CA ARG A 120 -4.95 23.50 -5.36
C ARG A 120 -4.41 22.49 -4.37
N VAL A 121 -5.00 21.28 -4.37
CA VAL A 121 -4.57 20.24 -3.44
C VAL A 121 -3.22 19.69 -3.83
N ALA A 122 -3.01 19.44 -5.11
CA ALA A 122 -1.72 18.94 -5.59
C ALA A 122 -0.60 19.94 -5.33
N ALA A 123 -0.82 21.22 -5.56
CA ALA A 123 0.17 22.25 -5.28
C ALA A 123 0.49 22.34 -3.80
N SER A 124 -0.52 22.25 -2.94
CA SER A 124 -0.33 22.30 -1.50
C SER A 124 0.47 21.07 -1.01
N ALA A 125 0.15 19.89 -1.51
CA ALA A 125 0.89 18.68 -1.16
C ALA A 125 2.34 18.76 -1.61
N HIS A 126 2.57 19.27 -2.80
CA HIS A 126 3.91 19.44 -3.34
C HIS A 126 4.73 20.42 -2.51
N GLN A 127 4.14 21.52 -2.10
CA GLN A 127 4.80 22.51 -1.24
C GLN A 127 5.18 21.90 0.11
N GLN A 128 4.34 21.07 0.69
CA GLN A 128 4.65 20.40 1.94
C GLN A 128 5.85 19.47 1.80
N ILE A 129 5.93 18.74 0.71
CA ILE A 129 7.06 17.88 0.44
C ILE A 129 8.35 18.68 0.31
N GLU A 130 8.30 19.79 -0.39
CA GLU A 130 9.47 20.64 -0.58
C GLU A 130 9.91 21.34 0.71
N ALA A 131 8.98 21.67 1.58
CA ALA A 131 9.27 22.34 2.83
C ALA A 131 9.87 21.41 3.88
N SER A 132 9.66 20.12 3.73
CA SER A 132 10.22 19.15 4.66
C SER A 132 11.56 18.63 4.18
#